data_c85d211b847a0c3ce00e14ebabb509a3
#
_entry.id   c85d211b847a0c3ce00e14ebabb509a3
#
_cell.length_a   1.000
_cell.length_b   1.000
_cell.length_c   1.000
_cell.angle_alpha   90.00
_cell.angle_beta   90.00
_cell.angle_gamma   90.00
#
_symmetry.space_group_name_H-M   'P 1'
#
loop_
_entity.id
_entity.type
_entity.pdbx_description
1 polymer ?
#
loop_
_entity_poly.entity_id
_entity_poly.type
_entity_poly.pdbx_seq_one_letter_code
_entity_poly.pdbx_strand_id
1 'polypeptide(L)'
;YDTKKVYNENPLEIAKLFEDNGIKRLHVVDLDGARAGHIVNYRTLETLATKSGLTIDFGGGLKQDKDLEIAFECGASMVTGGSIAVKQPATFTGWIERFGPERIILGADAKDKKIAISGWEEKTTLELIPFIKEYKGKGIQKVICTDIARDGMLRGASVSLYKEIQEEVPGLYLIASGGISSISDIEELEQAGIPAVI
;
A
#
# COMPACT_ATOMS: atom_id res chain seq x y z
N TYR A 1 14.04 -11.53 2.87
CA TYR A 1 13.42 -11.96 4.13
C TYR A 1 14.42 -12.33 5.24
N ASP A 2 15.64 -12.67 4.90
CA ASP A 2 16.67 -13.08 5.88
C ASP A 2 17.35 -11.91 6.61
N THR A 3 17.05 -10.68 6.22
CA THR A 3 17.63 -9.44 6.77
C THR A 3 16.61 -8.55 7.48
N LYS A 4 15.48 -9.14 7.94
CA LYS A 4 14.45 -8.32 8.61
C LYS A 4 14.99 -7.72 9.91
N LYS A 5 14.77 -6.43 10.12
CA LYS A 5 14.98 -5.77 11.39
C LYS A 5 13.65 -5.77 12.16
N VAL A 6 13.63 -6.34 13.36
CA VAL A 6 12.49 -6.27 14.26
C VAL A 6 12.65 -5.01 15.10
N TYR A 7 11.72 -4.06 14.98
CA TYR A 7 11.72 -2.83 15.76
C TYR A 7 10.97 -3.01 17.09
N ASN A 8 9.92 -3.82 17.09
CA ASN A 8 9.15 -4.20 18.27
C ASN A 8 8.44 -5.54 17.98
N GLU A 9 8.29 -6.38 19.00
CA GLU A 9 7.57 -7.65 18.90
C GLU A 9 6.05 -7.48 19.09
N ASN A 10 5.61 -6.34 19.62
CA ASN A 10 4.21 -6.03 19.85
C ASN A 10 3.71 -4.94 18.88
N PRO A 11 3.01 -5.30 17.80
CA PRO A 11 2.50 -4.33 16.83
C PRO A 11 1.56 -3.27 17.44
N LEU A 12 0.81 -3.62 18.49
CA LEU A 12 -0.11 -2.68 19.15
C LEU A 12 0.64 -1.55 19.87
N GLU A 13 1.79 -1.83 20.47
CA GLU A 13 2.61 -0.78 21.11
C GLU A 13 3.10 0.25 20.07
N ILE A 14 3.51 -0.22 18.90
CA ILE A 14 3.92 0.68 17.81
C ILE A 14 2.71 1.48 17.28
N ALA A 15 1.56 0.84 17.10
CA ALA A 15 0.35 1.53 16.67
C ALA A 15 -0.05 2.64 17.67
N LYS A 16 0.01 2.36 18.96
CA LYS A 16 -0.24 3.33 20.02
C LYS A 16 0.77 4.47 20.01
N LEU A 17 2.06 4.15 19.86
CA LEU A 17 3.11 5.17 19.74
C LEU A 17 2.84 6.12 18.55
N PHE A 18 2.43 5.59 17.39
CA PHE A 18 2.08 6.40 16.25
C PHE A 18 0.82 7.26 16.51
N GLU A 19 -0.22 6.67 17.10
CA GLU A 19 -1.44 7.37 17.48
C GLU A 19 -1.15 8.54 18.46
N ASP A 20 -0.34 8.31 19.48
CA ASP A 20 0.06 9.29 20.49
C ASP A 20 0.89 10.45 19.88
N ASN A 21 1.59 10.19 18.79
CA ASN A 21 2.31 11.19 18.01
C ASN A 21 1.47 11.83 16.89
N GLY A 22 0.16 11.61 16.88
CA GLY A 22 -0.77 12.30 15.98
C GLY A 22 -0.99 11.64 14.63
N ILE A 23 -0.37 10.49 14.35
CA ILE A 23 -0.66 9.69 13.15
C ILE A 23 -2.13 9.24 13.21
N LYS A 24 -2.80 9.27 12.06
CA LYS A 24 -4.22 8.90 11.93
C LYS A 24 -4.46 7.66 11.08
N ARG A 25 -3.48 7.28 10.26
CA ARG A 25 -3.57 6.17 9.31
C ARG A 25 -2.41 5.23 9.49
N LEU A 26 -2.67 3.94 9.33
CA LEU A 26 -1.66 2.91 9.45
C LEU A 26 -1.76 1.96 8.25
N HIS A 27 -0.67 1.82 7.52
CA HIS A 27 -0.51 0.78 6.50
C HIS A 27 0.08 -0.47 7.15
N VAL A 28 -0.66 -1.58 7.10
CA VAL A 28 -0.27 -2.88 7.68
C VAL A 28 -0.07 -3.90 6.59
N VAL A 29 1.10 -4.51 6.54
CA VAL A 29 1.42 -5.55 5.56
C VAL A 29 1.57 -6.90 6.24
N ASP A 30 0.72 -7.86 5.90
CA ASP A 30 0.81 -9.26 6.32
C ASP A 30 1.86 -9.99 5.47
N LEU A 31 3.10 -9.99 5.94
CA LEU A 31 4.20 -10.65 5.22
C LEU A 31 4.05 -12.18 5.19
N ASP A 32 3.46 -12.77 6.23
CA ASP A 32 3.18 -14.21 6.25
C ASP A 32 2.05 -14.54 5.27
N GLY A 33 1.02 -13.69 5.21
CA GLY A 33 -0.04 -13.77 4.23
C GLY A 33 0.47 -13.63 2.80
N ALA A 34 1.39 -12.70 2.56
CA ALA A 34 2.02 -12.52 1.25
C ALA A 34 2.74 -13.81 0.77
N ARG A 35 3.38 -14.54 1.68
CA ARG A 35 4.01 -15.84 1.41
C ARG A 35 3.01 -16.96 1.25
N ALA A 36 2.00 -17.03 2.14
CA ALA A 36 1.00 -18.08 2.15
C ALA A 36 -0.03 -17.95 1.00
N GLY A 37 -0.20 -16.74 0.47
CA GLY A 37 -1.17 -16.45 -0.58
C GLY A 37 -2.61 -16.38 -0.09
N HIS A 38 -2.82 -16.09 1.18
CA HIS A 38 -4.09 -15.79 1.84
C HIS A 38 -3.82 -15.01 3.12
N ILE A 39 -4.83 -14.39 3.70
CA ILE A 39 -4.70 -13.66 4.96
C ILE A 39 -4.31 -14.60 6.11
N VAL A 40 -3.27 -14.23 6.89
CA VAL A 40 -2.76 -15.02 8.02
C VAL A 40 -2.90 -14.27 9.34
N ASN A 41 -2.41 -13.03 9.39
CA ASN A 41 -2.32 -12.24 10.63
C ASN A 41 -3.59 -11.41 10.92
N TYR A 42 -4.79 -11.92 10.58
CA TYR A 42 -6.06 -11.22 10.77
C TYR A 42 -6.38 -10.91 12.25
N ARG A 43 -5.91 -11.74 13.21
CA ARG A 43 -6.07 -11.47 14.65
C ARG A 43 -5.25 -10.26 15.12
N THR A 44 -4.06 -10.08 14.52
CA THR A 44 -3.26 -8.88 14.75
C THR A 44 -3.97 -7.65 14.20
N LEU A 45 -4.53 -7.73 12.99
CA LEU A 45 -5.36 -6.68 12.41
C LEU A 45 -6.53 -6.31 13.31
N GLU A 46 -7.31 -7.30 13.78
CA GLU A 46 -8.43 -7.10 14.70
C GLU A 46 -7.99 -6.41 16.00
N THR A 47 -6.84 -6.81 16.54
CA THR A 47 -6.29 -6.20 17.76
C THR A 47 -5.93 -4.71 17.50
N LEU A 48 -5.28 -4.41 16.39
CA LEU A 48 -4.93 -3.05 16.02
C LEU A 48 -6.19 -2.19 15.80
N ALA A 49 -7.17 -2.70 15.05
CA ALA A 49 -8.39 -1.98 14.73
C ALA A 49 -9.28 -1.72 15.95
N THR A 50 -9.33 -2.67 16.89
CA THR A 50 -10.19 -2.53 18.09
C THR A 50 -9.54 -1.77 19.22
N LYS A 51 -8.21 -1.75 19.30
CA LYS A 51 -7.46 -1.14 20.42
C LYS A 51 -6.73 0.15 20.06
N SER A 52 -6.84 0.65 18.82
CA SER A 52 -6.36 1.97 18.42
C SER A 52 -7.46 2.74 17.69
N GLY A 53 -7.32 4.07 17.61
CA GLY A 53 -8.19 4.95 16.82
C GLY A 53 -7.68 5.15 15.38
N LEU A 54 -6.74 4.32 14.91
CA LEU A 54 -6.13 4.46 13.60
C LEU A 54 -7.03 3.92 12.49
N THR A 55 -7.10 4.64 11.38
CA THR A 55 -7.68 4.12 10.14
C THR A 55 -6.69 3.17 9.49
N ILE A 56 -7.03 1.89 9.35
CA ILE A 56 -6.11 0.86 8.89
C ILE A 56 -6.35 0.54 7.42
N ASP A 57 -5.30 0.62 6.63
CA ASP A 57 -5.16 -0.02 5.33
C ASP A 57 -4.36 -1.31 5.50
N PHE A 58 -4.89 -2.42 5.00
CA PHE A 58 -4.30 -3.75 5.15
C PHE A 58 -3.94 -4.36 3.81
N GLY A 59 -2.71 -4.84 3.69
CA GLY A 59 -2.21 -5.54 2.51
C GLY A 59 -1.45 -6.81 2.84
N GLY A 60 -1.09 -7.56 1.82
CA GLY A 60 -0.36 -8.82 1.95
C GLY A 60 -1.26 -10.07 1.95
N GLY A 61 -1.05 -10.93 0.96
CA GLY A 61 -1.74 -12.22 0.85
C GLY A 61 -3.17 -12.22 0.34
N LEU A 62 -3.78 -11.06 0.09
CA LEU A 62 -5.16 -10.97 -0.39
C LEU A 62 -5.28 -11.47 -1.83
N LYS A 63 -5.98 -12.59 -2.05
CA LYS A 63 -6.15 -13.21 -3.37
C LYS A 63 -7.56 -13.64 -3.70
N GLN A 64 -8.45 -13.71 -2.71
CA GLN A 64 -9.82 -14.16 -2.86
C GLN A 64 -10.78 -13.21 -2.14
N ASP A 65 -12.04 -13.18 -2.53
CA ASP A 65 -13.09 -12.40 -1.88
C ASP A 65 -13.13 -12.63 -0.37
N LYS A 66 -12.95 -13.90 0.04
CA LYS A 66 -12.95 -14.27 1.46
C LYS A 66 -11.83 -13.61 2.25
N ASP A 67 -10.66 -13.37 1.65
CA ASP A 67 -9.56 -12.68 2.33
C ASP A 67 -9.95 -11.23 2.64
N LEU A 68 -10.66 -10.57 1.71
CA LEU A 68 -11.16 -9.21 1.91
C LEU A 68 -12.28 -9.17 2.96
N GLU A 69 -13.20 -10.11 2.91
CA GLU A 69 -14.27 -10.24 3.91
C GLU A 69 -13.68 -10.34 5.31
N ILE A 70 -12.71 -11.23 5.52
CA ILE A 70 -12.00 -11.38 6.79
C ILE A 70 -11.29 -10.07 7.18
N ALA A 71 -10.57 -9.44 6.25
CA ALA A 71 -9.86 -8.19 6.54
C ALA A 71 -10.84 -7.08 7.00
N PHE A 72 -11.97 -6.94 6.31
CA PHE A 72 -12.98 -5.95 6.67
C PHE A 72 -13.72 -6.29 7.97
N GLU A 73 -14.03 -7.55 8.21
CA GLU A 73 -14.64 -8.02 9.48
C GLU A 73 -13.69 -7.79 10.67
N CYS A 74 -12.37 -7.94 10.45
CA CYS A 74 -11.35 -7.64 11.45
C CYS A 74 -11.02 -6.14 11.59
N GLY A 75 -11.74 -5.26 10.88
CA GLY A 75 -11.71 -3.81 11.09
C GLY A 75 -10.77 -3.05 10.14
N ALA A 76 -10.26 -3.65 9.06
CA ALA A 76 -9.61 -2.89 8.02
C ALA A 76 -10.59 -1.89 7.41
N SER A 77 -10.19 -0.62 7.29
CA SER A 77 -10.97 0.40 6.61
C SER A 77 -10.79 0.31 5.10
N MET A 78 -9.60 -0.07 4.67
CA MET A 78 -9.21 -0.23 3.28
C MET A 78 -8.30 -1.46 3.13
N VAL A 79 -8.22 -1.98 1.92
CA VAL A 79 -7.29 -3.06 1.57
C VAL A 79 -6.46 -2.69 0.35
N THR A 80 -5.19 -3.09 0.37
CA THR A 80 -4.24 -2.87 -0.74
C THR A 80 -3.99 -4.16 -1.50
N GLY A 81 -4.24 -4.13 -2.81
CA GLY A 81 -3.92 -5.22 -3.73
C GLY A 81 -2.91 -4.79 -4.80
N GLY A 82 -1.74 -5.42 -4.81
CA GLY A 82 -0.71 -5.22 -5.83
C GLY A 82 -0.66 -6.38 -6.82
N SER A 83 -0.01 -7.48 -6.47
CA SER A 83 0.17 -8.64 -7.36
C SER A 83 -1.13 -9.20 -7.93
N ILE A 84 -2.22 -9.13 -7.19
CA ILE A 84 -3.56 -9.59 -7.65
C ILE A 84 -4.07 -8.76 -8.82
N ALA A 85 -3.83 -7.45 -8.82
CA ALA A 85 -4.21 -6.57 -9.92
C ALA A 85 -3.52 -6.93 -11.24
N VAL A 86 -2.31 -7.48 -11.17
CA VAL A 86 -1.56 -7.96 -12.34
C VAL A 86 -1.95 -9.38 -12.72
N LYS A 87 -2.01 -10.30 -11.75
CA LYS A 87 -2.20 -11.74 -12.00
C LYS A 87 -3.65 -12.12 -12.26
N GLN A 88 -4.60 -11.41 -11.65
CA GLN A 88 -6.03 -11.67 -11.74
C GLN A 88 -6.82 -10.36 -11.86
N PRO A 89 -6.67 -9.60 -12.95
CA PRO A 89 -7.26 -8.27 -13.09
C PRO A 89 -8.79 -8.26 -12.99
N ALA A 90 -9.46 -9.32 -13.43
CA ALA A 90 -10.91 -9.45 -13.31
C ALA A 90 -11.36 -9.55 -11.83
N THR A 91 -10.65 -10.33 -11.01
CA THR A 91 -10.93 -10.45 -9.57
C THR A 91 -10.73 -9.10 -8.89
N PHE A 92 -9.62 -8.42 -9.16
CA PHE A 92 -9.35 -7.11 -8.54
C PHE A 92 -10.37 -6.05 -8.97
N THR A 93 -10.80 -6.04 -10.24
CA THR A 93 -11.88 -5.16 -10.72
C THR A 93 -13.20 -5.48 -10.02
N GLY A 94 -13.54 -6.76 -9.86
CA GLY A 94 -14.71 -7.17 -9.09
C GLY A 94 -14.69 -6.71 -7.63
N TRP A 95 -13.52 -6.59 -7.02
CA TRP A 95 -13.39 -6.03 -5.67
C TRP A 95 -13.74 -4.54 -5.63
N ILE A 96 -13.31 -3.76 -6.63
CA ILE A 96 -13.66 -2.34 -6.75
C ILE A 96 -15.19 -2.18 -6.85
N GLU A 97 -15.83 -3.00 -7.66
CA GLU A 97 -17.28 -2.97 -7.85
C GLU A 97 -18.05 -3.41 -6.59
N ARG A 98 -17.59 -4.49 -5.93
CA ARG A 98 -18.28 -5.10 -4.79
C ARG A 98 -18.09 -4.35 -3.48
N PHE A 99 -16.88 -3.89 -3.18
CA PHE A 99 -16.52 -3.29 -1.88
C PHE A 99 -16.44 -1.76 -1.93
N GLY A 100 -16.47 -1.18 -3.12
CA GLY A 100 -16.38 0.26 -3.35
C GLY A 100 -14.93 0.77 -3.57
N PRO A 101 -14.78 1.73 -4.48
CA PRO A 101 -13.46 2.27 -4.85
C PRO A 101 -12.76 3.01 -3.71
N GLU A 102 -13.51 3.46 -2.71
CA GLU A 102 -12.98 4.14 -1.52
C GLU A 102 -12.26 3.18 -0.56
N ARG A 103 -12.59 1.88 -0.65
CA ARG A 103 -12.05 0.82 0.23
C ARG A 103 -10.93 0.01 -0.42
N ILE A 104 -10.72 0.14 -1.73
CA ILE A 104 -9.71 -0.61 -2.47
C ILE A 104 -8.58 0.33 -2.88
N ILE A 105 -7.36 -0.05 -2.57
CA ILE A 105 -6.13 0.66 -2.93
C ILE A 105 -5.36 -0.21 -3.92
N LEU A 106 -4.92 0.39 -5.03
CA LEU A 106 -4.01 -0.28 -5.96
C LEU A 106 -2.58 -0.17 -5.44
N GLY A 107 -1.92 -1.29 -5.21
CA GLY A 107 -0.48 -1.36 -5.00
C GLY A 107 0.27 -1.35 -6.33
N ALA A 108 1.11 -0.36 -6.54
CA ALA A 108 1.88 -0.17 -7.76
C ALA A 108 3.38 -0.03 -7.43
N ASP A 109 3.98 -1.12 -6.95
CA ASP A 109 5.41 -1.17 -6.69
C ASP A 109 6.16 -1.21 -8.01
N ALA A 110 7.14 -0.33 -8.19
CA ALA A 110 7.84 -0.19 -9.45
C ALA A 110 9.35 -0.10 -9.29
N LYS A 111 10.05 -0.64 -10.26
CA LYS A 111 11.47 -0.44 -10.47
C LYS A 111 11.70 -0.01 -11.92
N ASP A 112 12.44 1.09 -12.11
CA ASP A 112 12.70 1.65 -13.43
C ASP A 112 11.39 1.90 -14.22
N LYS A 113 10.36 2.42 -13.53
CA LYS A 113 9.00 2.68 -14.05
C LYS A 113 8.25 1.44 -14.57
N LYS A 114 8.66 0.24 -14.17
CA LYS A 114 7.96 -1.02 -14.50
C LYS A 114 7.43 -1.67 -13.24
N ILE A 115 6.21 -2.19 -13.33
CA ILE A 115 5.54 -2.86 -12.22
C ILE A 115 6.31 -4.12 -11.82
N ALA A 116 6.53 -4.28 -10.51
CA ALA A 116 7.05 -5.48 -9.90
C ALA A 116 5.99 -6.08 -8.96
N ILE A 117 5.97 -7.40 -8.87
CA ILE A 117 4.99 -8.16 -8.10
C ILE A 117 5.65 -9.25 -7.26
N SER A 118 4.86 -9.98 -6.47
CA SER A 118 5.34 -11.13 -5.68
C SER A 118 6.46 -10.77 -4.69
N GLY A 119 6.30 -9.66 -3.95
CA GLY A 119 7.35 -9.18 -3.04
C GLY A 119 8.62 -8.74 -3.79
N TRP A 120 8.42 -8.19 -5.02
CA TRP A 120 9.46 -7.67 -5.92
C TRP A 120 10.35 -8.72 -6.58
N GLU A 121 10.04 -10.00 -6.38
CA GLU A 121 10.80 -11.12 -6.97
C GLU A 121 10.53 -11.27 -8.47
N GLU A 122 9.35 -10.84 -8.92
CA GLU A 122 8.88 -10.98 -10.30
C GLU A 122 8.76 -9.59 -10.96
N LYS A 123 9.54 -9.37 -12.02
CA LYS A 123 9.46 -8.17 -12.85
C LYS A 123 8.45 -8.41 -13.97
N THR A 124 7.65 -7.39 -14.27
CA THR A 124 6.73 -7.40 -15.41
C THR A 124 7.23 -6.49 -16.52
N THR A 125 6.58 -6.53 -17.67
CA THR A 125 6.77 -5.57 -18.76
C THR A 125 5.81 -4.38 -18.68
N LEU A 126 4.92 -4.36 -17.68
CA LEU A 126 3.89 -3.34 -17.50
C LEU A 126 4.52 -2.02 -17.06
N GLU A 127 4.28 -0.99 -17.83
CA GLU A 127 4.70 0.37 -17.50
C GLU A 127 3.81 0.94 -16.38
N LEU A 128 4.42 1.61 -15.39
CA LEU A 128 3.76 2.12 -14.19
C LEU A 128 2.57 3.04 -14.48
N ILE A 129 2.78 4.09 -15.27
CA ILE A 129 1.74 5.09 -15.53
C ILE A 129 0.57 4.54 -16.36
N PRO A 130 0.80 3.79 -17.46
CA PRO A 130 -0.27 3.10 -18.15
C PRO A 130 -1.07 2.15 -17.26
N PHE A 131 -0.42 1.40 -16.39
CA PHE A 131 -1.07 0.52 -15.44
C PHE A 131 -1.98 1.27 -14.46
N ILE A 132 -1.49 2.38 -13.88
CA ILE A 132 -2.30 3.23 -12.99
C ILE A 132 -3.49 3.84 -13.75
N LYS A 133 -3.28 4.36 -14.98
CA LYS A 133 -4.35 4.92 -15.83
C LYS A 133 -5.45 3.90 -16.12
N GLU A 134 -5.07 2.66 -16.42
CA GLU A 134 -6.02 1.57 -16.65
C GLU A 134 -6.94 1.38 -15.44
N TYR A 135 -6.35 1.27 -14.24
CA TYR A 135 -7.14 1.07 -13.02
C TYR A 135 -7.90 2.33 -12.56
N LYS A 136 -7.38 3.53 -12.84
CA LYS A 136 -8.13 4.76 -12.66
C LYS A 136 -9.41 4.76 -13.52
N GLY A 137 -9.31 4.29 -14.75
CA GLY A 137 -10.47 4.09 -15.65
C GLY A 137 -11.48 3.06 -15.14
N LYS A 138 -11.04 2.09 -14.32
CA LYS A 138 -11.89 1.08 -13.65
C LYS A 138 -12.42 1.55 -12.29
N GLY A 139 -12.19 2.81 -11.90
CA GLY A 139 -12.74 3.41 -10.69
C GLY A 139 -11.77 3.54 -9.51
N ILE A 140 -10.54 3.04 -9.59
CA ILE A 140 -9.55 3.23 -8.53
C ILE A 140 -9.35 4.72 -8.24
N GLN A 141 -9.38 5.08 -6.97
CA GLN A 141 -9.19 6.44 -6.47
C GLN A 141 -7.86 6.61 -5.74
N LYS A 142 -7.32 5.53 -5.16
CA LYS A 142 -6.11 5.54 -4.33
C LYS A 142 -5.08 4.55 -4.86
N VAL A 143 -3.84 4.99 -4.88
CA VAL A 143 -2.68 4.16 -5.28
C VAL A 143 -1.56 4.33 -4.26
N ILE A 144 -1.02 3.22 -3.76
CA ILE A 144 0.29 3.20 -3.11
C ILE A 144 1.31 2.92 -4.21
N CYS A 145 2.26 3.82 -4.40
CA CYS A 145 3.37 3.61 -5.31
C CYS A 145 4.68 3.55 -4.54
N THR A 146 5.34 2.39 -4.58
CA THR A 146 6.65 2.20 -3.98
C THR A 146 7.73 2.25 -5.05
N ASP A 147 8.68 3.20 -4.93
CA ASP A 147 9.93 3.10 -5.68
C ASP A 147 10.85 2.10 -5.02
N ILE A 148 10.89 0.87 -5.55
CA ILE A 148 11.68 -0.25 -5.01
C ILE A 148 13.18 0.08 -4.98
N ALA A 149 13.67 0.91 -5.89
CA ALA A 149 15.07 1.31 -5.91
C ALA A 149 15.48 2.21 -4.73
N ARG A 150 14.50 2.82 -4.09
CA ARG A 150 14.66 3.70 -2.93
C ARG A 150 14.24 3.05 -1.62
N ASP A 151 13.34 2.06 -1.67
CA ASP A 151 12.80 1.44 -0.46
C ASP A 151 13.89 0.82 0.40
N GLY A 152 13.82 1.07 1.71
CA GLY A 152 14.84 0.63 2.68
C GLY A 152 16.20 1.31 2.59
N MET A 153 16.43 2.18 1.60
CA MET A 153 17.75 2.82 1.39
C MET A 153 17.93 4.08 2.24
N LEU A 154 16.87 4.68 2.75
CA LEU A 154 16.89 5.92 3.55
C LEU A 154 17.67 7.06 2.88
N ARG A 155 17.44 7.27 1.56
CA ARG A 155 18.16 8.23 0.72
C ARG A 155 17.25 9.26 0.05
N GLY A 156 16.10 9.50 0.64
CA GLY A 156 15.08 10.41 0.12
C GLY A 156 14.13 9.73 -0.87
N ALA A 157 12.95 10.30 -1.00
CA ALA A 157 11.88 9.83 -1.87
C ALA A 157 12.10 10.18 -3.34
N SER A 158 11.45 9.45 -4.23
CA SER A 158 11.46 9.71 -5.68
C SER A 158 10.44 10.80 -6.06
N VAL A 159 10.63 12.03 -5.60
CA VAL A 159 9.70 13.15 -5.78
C VAL A 159 9.35 13.37 -7.26
N SER A 160 10.34 13.29 -8.15
CA SER A 160 10.12 13.45 -9.61
C SER A 160 9.17 12.38 -10.18
N LEU A 161 9.28 11.13 -9.73
CA LEU A 161 8.38 10.05 -10.14
C LEU A 161 6.95 10.32 -9.69
N TYR A 162 6.77 10.74 -8.43
CA TYR A 162 5.44 11.01 -7.88
C TYR A 162 4.78 12.22 -8.51
N LYS A 163 5.54 13.27 -8.83
CA LYS A 163 5.06 14.41 -9.62
C LYS A 163 4.58 13.98 -11.02
N GLU A 164 5.38 13.18 -11.71
CA GLU A 164 5.02 12.65 -13.03
C GLU A 164 3.71 11.85 -12.98
N ILE A 165 3.52 11.00 -11.94
CA ILE A 165 2.26 10.26 -11.75
C ILE A 165 1.09 11.22 -11.52
N GLN A 166 1.24 12.26 -10.71
CA GLN A 166 0.19 13.25 -10.45
C GLN A 166 -0.20 14.05 -11.70
N GLU A 167 0.77 14.43 -12.50
CA GLU A 167 0.57 15.15 -13.77
C GLU A 167 -0.16 14.29 -14.80
N GLU A 168 0.27 13.03 -14.93
CA GLU A 168 -0.26 12.08 -15.90
C GLU A 168 -1.60 11.45 -15.51
N VAL A 169 -1.92 11.42 -14.20
CA VAL A 169 -3.14 10.84 -13.65
C VAL A 169 -3.82 11.82 -12.68
N PRO A 170 -4.40 12.92 -13.18
CA PRO A 170 -4.98 13.95 -12.33
C PRO A 170 -6.14 13.43 -11.49
N GLY A 171 -6.25 13.94 -10.25
CA GLY A 171 -7.29 13.55 -9.30
C GLY A 171 -7.09 12.16 -8.69
N LEU A 172 -5.88 11.61 -8.75
CA LEU A 172 -5.50 10.38 -8.04
C LEU A 172 -5.06 10.74 -6.61
N TYR A 173 -5.52 9.97 -5.62
CA TYR A 173 -4.96 10.01 -4.27
C TYR A 173 -3.72 9.12 -4.23
N LEU A 174 -2.56 9.72 -4.45
CA LEU A 174 -1.27 9.02 -4.49
C LEU A 174 -0.67 8.96 -3.09
N ILE A 175 -0.27 7.76 -2.67
CA ILE A 175 0.46 7.49 -1.44
C ILE A 175 1.89 7.11 -1.85
N ALA A 176 2.84 8.00 -1.59
CA ALA A 176 4.23 7.79 -1.92
C ALA A 176 4.90 6.83 -0.90
N SER A 177 5.68 5.89 -1.39
CA SER A 177 6.39 4.90 -0.58
C SER A 177 7.80 4.65 -1.12
N GLY A 178 8.74 4.42 -0.21
CA GLY A 178 10.13 4.10 -0.54
C GLY A 178 11.09 5.28 -0.39
N GLY A 179 12.12 5.07 0.42
CA GLY A 179 13.25 5.97 0.61
C GLY A 179 13.07 7.10 1.60
N ILE A 180 11.87 7.33 2.12
CA ILE A 180 11.58 8.37 3.10
C ILE A 180 12.37 8.10 4.38
N SER A 181 13.12 9.10 4.84
CA SER A 181 14.06 8.95 5.96
C SER A 181 14.04 10.10 6.95
N SER A 182 13.41 11.22 6.58
CA SER A 182 13.42 12.44 7.36
C SER A 182 12.11 13.22 7.20
N ILE A 183 11.86 14.15 8.11
CA ILE A 183 10.75 15.11 8.00
C ILE A 183 10.91 15.97 6.74
N SER A 184 12.14 16.32 6.38
CA SER A 184 12.42 17.10 5.16
C SER A 184 11.93 16.38 3.89
N ASP A 185 12.04 15.04 3.83
CA ASP A 185 11.51 14.27 2.68
C ASP A 185 9.98 14.38 2.62
N ILE A 186 9.31 14.39 3.79
CA ILE A 186 7.85 14.56 3.87
C ILE A 186 7.45 15.96 3.42
N GLU A 187 8.16 17.00 3.88
CA GLU A 187 7.92 18.40 3.49
C GLU A 187 8.12 18.60 1.98
N GLU A 188 9.14 17.97 1.39
CA GLU A 188 9.38 18.01 -0.06
C GLU A 188 8.24 17.37 -0.85
N LEU A 189 7.73 16.22 -0.38
CA LEU A 189 6.57 15.55 -0.98
C LEU A 189 5.29 16.38 -0.83
N GLU A 190 5.07 17.01 0.33
CA GLU A 190 3.93 17.90 0.55
C GLU A 190 3.98 19.12 -0.40
N GLN A 191 5.15 19.78 -0.53
CA GLN A 191 5.36 20.88 -1.47
C GLN A 191 5.17 20.44 -2.94
N ALA A 192 5.42 19.16 -3.22
CA ALA A 192 5.15 18.57 -4.53
C ALA A 192 3.67 18.22 -4.75
N GLY A 193 2.79 18.45 -3.75
CA GLY A 193 1.36 18.16 -3.83
C GLY A 193 1.01 16.69 -3.63
N ILE A 194 1.92 15.88 -3.06
CA ILE A 194 1.67 14.48 -2.77
C ILE A 194 0.84 14.37 -1.48
N PRO A 195 -0.37 13.78 -1.52
CA PRO A 195 -1.33 13.87 -0.42
C PRO A 195 -1.03 12.93 0.76
N ALA A 196 -0.22 11.90 0.57
CA ALA A 196 0.13 10.94 1.62
C ALA A 196 1.46 10.25 1.36
N VAL A 197 2.09 9.75 2.44
CA VAL A 197 3.38 9.03 2.42
C VAL A 197 3.36 7.85 3.38
N ILE A 198 4.21 6.85 3.10
CA ILE A 198 4.56 5.71 3.97
C ILE A 198 6.05 5.71 4.20
#